data_b903112e0db3a7a33597d6315a014c1b
#
_entry.id   b903112e0db3a7a33597d6315a014c1b
#
_cell.length_a   1.000
_cell.length_b   1.000
_cell.length_c   1.000
_cell.angle_alpha   90.00
_cell.angle_beta   90.00
_cell.angle_gamma   90.00
#
_symmetry.space_group_name_H-M   'P 1'
#
loop_
_entity.id
_entity.type
_entity.pdbx_description
1 polymer ?
#
loop_
_entity_poly.entity_id
_entity_poly.type
_entity_poly.pdbx_seq_one_letter_code
_entity_poly.pdbx_strand_id
1 'polypeptide(L)'
;KKPIFAVEEQLPVNPIESQPLQPCECGCNVFTPEDAVFDTWATSSVTPLINARYGENNDISNEILPMGMRSQAHEIIRTWAFYSIVKSLYHTGKIPWKDIMISGFVLAKPGEKISKSKKNSADTPIELIEKHSADAIRYWAANGKLGTDTFFSEDELKISKRLIQKLYNAAKFAILQLDNFIKPKAYDESILLPVDRWILQRVNETTLKAIALLNDYEIGQARHEIDNLFWKEAWNTTTVFRTNSNLLQFAGDSQIVCHLYALHYRIYLSRFLSEI
;
A
#
# COMPACT_ATOMS: atom_id res chain seq x y z
N LYS A 1 -2.52 -2.09 51.54
CA LYS A 1 -2.49 -0.92 50.67
C LYS A 1 -3.82 -0.87 49.91
N LYS A 2 -4.45 0.30 49.86
CA LYS A 2 -5.72 0.52 49.12
C LYS A 2 -5.38 1.36 47.87
N PRO A 3 -5.78 0.97 46.66
CA PRO A 3 -5.56 1.78 45.47
C PRO A 3 -6.39 3.06 45.53
N ILE A 4 -5.82 4.16 45.10
CA ILE A 4 -6.50 5.42 44.88
C ILE A 4 -6.42 5.72 43.40
N PHE A 5 -7.58 5.85 42.75
CA PHE A 5 -7.68 6.12 41.31
C PHE A 5 -7.79 7.63 41.05
N ALA A 6 -7.27 8.07 39.96
CA ALA A 6 -7.50 9.42 39.46
C ALA A 6 -9.00 9.62 39.13
N VAL A 7 -9.51 10.82 39.41
CA VAL A 7 -10.86 11.21 38.94
C VAL A 7 -10.79 11.63 37.45
N GLU A 8 -11.94 11.60 36.80
CA GLU A 8 -12.03 11.82 35.35
C GLU A 8 -11.42 13.18 34.93
N GLU A 9 -11.63 14.21 35.73
CA GLU A 9 -11.15 15.56 35.50
C GLU A 9 -9.61 15.70 35.58
N GLN A 10 -8.94 14.72 36.20
CA GLN A 10 -7.47 14.68 36.28
C GLN A 10 -6.82 14.02 35.06
N LEU A 11 -7.58 13.29 34.26
CA LEU A 11 -7.02 12.51 33.15
C LEU A 11 -6.60 13.42 31.98
N PRO A 12 -5.46 13.10 31.35
CA PRO A 12 -4.52 12.00 31.64
C PRO A 12 -3.60 12.31 32.83
N VAL A 13 -3.31 11.32 33.69
CA VAL A 13 -2.45 11.46 34.86
C VAL A 13 -1.25 10.52 34.77
N ASN A 14 -0.08 11.04 35.12
CA ASN A 14 1.13 10.25 35.39
C ASN A 14 1.30 10.12 36.90
N PRO A 15 1.08 8.93 37.50
CA PRO A 15 1.18 8.77 38.95
C PRO A 15 2.56 9.07 39.54
N ILE A 16 3.63 9.01 38.72
CA ILE A 16 4.99 9.33 39.17
C ILE A 16 5.16 10.82 39.39
N GLU A 17 4.48 11.64 38.58
CA GLU A 17 4.60 13.11 38.58
C GLU A 17 3.47 13.80 39.35
N SER A 18 2.32 13.14 39.48
CA SER A 18 1.11 13.70 40.07
C SER A 18 0.78 13.05 41.41
N GLN A 19 0.21 13.82 42.32
CA GLN A 19 -0.32 13.34 43.60
C GLN A 19 -1.85 13.28 43.55
N PRO A 20 -2.49 12.38 44.34
CA PRO A 20 -3.92 12.36 44.51
C PRO A 20 -4.44 13.71 45.02
N LEU A 21 -5.57 14.17 44.48
CA LEU A 21 -6.19 15.43 44.91
C LEU A 21 -6.76 15.39 46.35
N GLN A 22 -7.04 14.19 46.82
CA GLN A 22 -7.63 13.97 48.14
C GLN A 22 -6.77 13.04 48.99
N PRO A 23 -6.67 13.25 50.30
CA PRO A 23 -6.00 12.34 51.21
C PRO A 23 -6.72 10.98 51.22
N CYS A 24 -5.95 9.93 51.61
CA CYS A 24 -6.56 8.63 51.82
C CYS A 24 -7.64 8.67 52.92
N GLU A 25 -8.65 7.85 52.78
CA GLU A 25 -9.69 7.67 53.80
C GLU A 25 -9.13 7.39 55.22
N CYS A 26 -7.90 6.84 55.28
CA CYS A 26 -7.20 6.62 56.54
C CYS A 26 -6.46 7.88 57.07
N GLY A 27 -6.54 9.01 56.41
CA GLY A 27 -5.81 10.24 56.72
C GLY A 27 -4.35 10.28 56.29
N CYS A 28 -3.86 9.27 55.59
CA CYS A 28 -2.49 9.21 55.13
C CYS A 28 -2.28 10.08 53.90
N ASN A 29 -1.21 10.87 53.87
CA ASN A 29 -0.82 11.74 52.78
C ASN A 29 0.44 11.21 52.04
N VAL A 30 0.95 10.03 52.42
CA VAL A 30 2.09 9.41 51.78
C VAL A 30 1.60 8.34 50.82
N PHE A 31 1.83 8.56 49.54
CA PHE A 31 1.39 7.67 48.48
C PHE A 31 2.60 7.03 47.79
N THR A 32 2.42 5.81 47.32
CA THR A 32 3.36 5.12 46.46
C THR A 32 2.76 5.14 45.03
N PRO A 33 3.43 5.77 44.05
CA PRO A 33 2.91 5.78 42.69
C PRO A 33 2.89 4.35 42.12
N GLU A 34 1.91 4.09 41.26
CA GLU A 34 1.87 2.89 40.44
C GLU A 34 2.80 3.12 39.25
N ASP A 35 3.79 2.25 39.09
CA ASP A 35 4.77 2.30 37.99
C ASP A 35 4.45 1.33 36.85
N ALA A 36 3.52 0.40 37.08
CA ALA A 36 3.06 -0.51 36.04
C ALA A 36 2.20 0.22 35.00
N VAL A 37 2.45 -0.06 33.76
CA VAL A 37 1.67 0.42 32.62
C VAL A 37 1.01 -0.75 31.90
N PHE A 38 -0.09 -0.49 31.21
CA PHE A 38 -0.66 -1.50 30.35
C PHE A 38 0.33 -1.92 29.26
N ASP A 39 0.32 -3.21 28.93
CA ASP A 39 1.01 -3.72 27.75
C ASP A 39 0.55 -2.91 26.51
N THR A 40 1.49 -2.57 25.62
CA THR A 40 1.21 -1.84 24.39
C THR A 40 0.17 -2.54 23.50
N TRP A 41 0.04 -3.87 23.61
CA TRP A 41 -1.03 -4.61 22.94
C TRP A 41 -2.43 -4.23 23.43
N ALA A 42 -2.56 -3.68 24.63
CA ALA A 42 -3.82 -3.18 25.14
C ALA A 42 -4.38 -2.03 24.29
N THR A 43 -3.49 -1.13 23.86
CA THR A 43 -3.85 0.03 23.02
C THR A 43 -3.87 -0.34 21.54
N SER A 44 -2.83 -1.04 21.06
CA SER A 44 -2.71 -1.39 19.64
C SER A 44 -3.83 -2.32 19.17
N SER A 45 -4.37 -3.15 20.05
CA SER A 45 -5.50 -4.04 19.72
C SER A 45 -6.84 -3.33 19.51
N VAL A 46 -6.98 -2.07 19.92
CA VAL A 46 -8.19 -1.27 19.64
C VAL A 46 -8.01 -0.31 18.45
N THR A 47 -6.90 -0.41 17.72
CA THR A 47 -6.64 0.43 16.53
C THR A 47 -7.78 0.42 15.50
N PRO A 48 -8.44 -0.71 15.19
CA PRO A 48 -9.60 -0.69 14.29
C PRO A 48 -10.74 0.18 14.81
N LEU A 49 -10.98 0.17 16.11
CA LEU A 49 -12.02 0.98 16.75
C LEU A 49 -11.65 2.47 16.73
N ILE A 50 -10.37 2.79 16.98
CA ILE A 50 -9.84 4.16 16.92
C ILE A 50 -9.99 4.71 15.49
N ASN A 51 -9.57 3.95 14.49
CA ASN A 51 -9.68 4.37 13.09
C ASN A 51 -11.13 4.56 12.65
N ALA A 52 -12.06 3.77 13.20
CA ALA A 52 -13.49 3.91 12.94
C ALA A 52 -14.16 4.98 13.80
N ARG A 53 -13.42 5.70 14.67
CA ARG A 53 -13.94 6.67 15.62
C ARG A 53 -15.10 6.11 16.48
N TYR A 54 -14.91 4.85 16.91
CA TYR A 54 -15.92 4.18 17.74
C TYR A 54 -16.11 4.91 19.07
N GLY A 55 -17.37 5.15 19.45
CA GLY A 55 -17.72 5.90 20.67
C GLY A 55 -17.85 7.41 20.46
N GLU A 56 -17.49 7.96 19.31
CA GLU A 56 -17.85 9.30 18.92
C GLU A 56 -19.31 9.32 18.39
N ASN A 57 -20.03 10.43 18.61
CA ASN A 57 -21.40 10.61 18.10
C ASN A 57 -21.42 10.86 16.59
N ASN A 58 -20.99 9.86 15.81
CA ASN A 58 -21.00 9.89 14.35
C ASN A 58 -21.31 8.50 13.78
N ASP A 59 -21.84 8.45 12.56
CA ASP A 59 -22.21 7.20 11.90
C ASP A 59 -21.02 6.49 11.21
N ILE A 60 -19.82 7.09 11.22
CA ILE A 60 -18.63 6.60 10.51
C ILE A 60 -18.25 5.19 10.96
N SER A 61 -18.37 4.90 12.26
CA SER A 61 -18.04 3.57 12.78
C SER A 61 -18.91 2.46 12.19
N ASN A 62 -20.19 2.74 11.91
CA ASN A 62 -21.11 1.77 11.30
C ASN A 62 -20.81 1.52 9.81
N GLU A 63 -20.30 2.53 9.11
CA GLU A 63 -19.92 2.43 7.71
C GLU A 63 -18.56 1.73 7.52
N ILE A 64 -17.60 1.98 8.42
CA ILE A 64 -16.24 1.46 8.32
C ILE A 64 -16.10 0.05 8.89
N LEU A 65 -16.82 -0.29 9.99
CA LEU A 65 -16.70 -1.59 10.65
C LEU A 65 -17.74 -2.61 10.12
N PRO A 66 -17.33 -3.82 9.70
CA PRO A 66 -15.94 -4.31 9.61
C PRO A 66 -15.19 -3.69 8.44
N MET A 67 -13.92 -3.33 8.66
CA MET A 67 -13.03 -2.84 7.61
C MET A 67 -12.88 -3.88 6.48
N GLY A 68 -12.53 -3.46 5.27
CA GLY A 68 -12.31 -4.37 4.16
C GLY A 68 -11.14 -5.32 4.43
N MET A 69 -9.98 -4.76 4.77
CA MET A 69 -8.75 -5.54 4.88
C MET A 69 -7.84 -5.00 5.99
N ARG A 70 -7.07 -5.91 6.58
CA ARG A 70 -5.99 -5.62 7.52
C ARG A 70 -4.69 -6.27 7.05
N SER A 71 -3.61 -5.50 6.95
CA SER A 71 -2.26 -6.04 6.72
C SER A 71 -1.48 -6.19 8.02
N GLN A 72 -0.79 -7.32 8.19
CA GLN A 72 0.13 -7.56 9.30
C GLN A 72 1.14 -8.67 8.98
N ALA A 73 2.23 -8.73 9.77
CA ALA A 73 3.16 -9.85 9.71
C ALA A 73 2.64 -11.06 10.47
N HIS A 74 3.14 -12.25 10.13
CA HIS A 74 2.72 -13.52 10.75
C HIS A 74 3.09 -13.61 12.24
N GLU A 75 4.12 -12.92 12.70
CA GLU A 75 4.58 -12.98 14.08
C GLU A 75 3.59 -12.41 15.11
N ILE A 76 2.70 -11.50 14.66
CA ILE A 76 1.72 -10.82 15.52
C ILE A 76 0.29 -11.33 15.36
N ILE A 77 0.09 -12.49 14.75
CA ILE A 77 -1.22 -13.15 14.67
C ILE A 77 -1.76 -13.45 16.05
N ARG A 78 -0.93 -14.06 16.91
CA ARG A 78 -1.30 -14.48 18.26
C ARG A 78 -1.53 -13.30 19.22
N THR A 79 -0.92 -12.17 18.95
CA THR A 79 -1.03 -10.95 19.76
C THR A 79 -1.98 -9.96 19.11
N TRP A 80 -1.56 -9.22 18.14
CA TRP A 80 -2.33 -8.12 17.58
C TRP A 80 -3.63 -8.55 16.92
N ALA A 81 -3.62 -9.56 16.03
CA ALA A 81 -4.84 -10.02 15.38
C ALA A 81 -5.82 -10.60 16.39
N PHE A 82 -5.36 -11.52 17.24
CA PHE A 82 -6.21 -12.17 18.24
C PHE A 82 -6.83 -11.15 19.19
N TYR A 83 -6.01 -10.27 19.79
CA TYR A 83 -6.53 -9.26 20.72
C TYR A 83 -7.47 -8.26 20.06
N SER A 84 -7.20 -7.87 18.81
CA SER A 84 -8.09 -6.98 18.07
C SER A 84 -9.45 -7.60 17.78
N ILE A 85 -9.47 -8.90 17.40
CA ILE A 85 -10.72 -9.64 17.17
C ILE A 85 -11.54 -9.73 18.48
N VAL A 86 -10.89 -10.17 19.56
CA VAL A 86 -11.54 -10.33 20.86
C VAL A 86 -12.12 -9.02 21.35
N LYS A 87 -11.33 -7.94 21.35
CA LYS A 87 -11.80 -6.62 21.80
C LYS A 87 -12.91 -6.05 20.92
N SER A 88 -12.78 -6.16 19.60
CA SER A 88 -13.82 -5.71 18.70
C SER A 88 -15.15 -6.45 18.95
N LEU A 89 -15.09 -7.76 19.11
CA LEU A 89 -16.30 -8.55 19.44
C LEU A 89 -16.94 -8.13 20.77
N TYR A 90 -16.14 -7.91 21.81
CA TYR A 90 -16.68 -7.47 23.10
C TYR A 90 -17.27 -6.05 23.08
N HIS A 91 -16.69 -5.14 22.31
CA HIS A 91 -17.16 -3.75 22.24
C HIS A 91 -18.30 -3.54 21.24
N THR A 92 -18.25 -4.22 20.08
CA THR A 92 -19.16 -3.92 18.96
C THR A 92 -20.06 -5.08 18.54
N GLY A 93 -19.80 -6.30 19.03
CA GLY A 93 -20.45 -7.53 18.53
C GLY A 93 -20.01 -7.95 17.14
N LYS A 94 -19.04 -7.26 16.52
CA LYS A 94 -18.57 -7.51 15.15
C LYS A 94 -17.07 -7.79 15.10
N ILE A 95 -16.64 -8.55 14.09
CA ILE A 95 -15.21 -8.70 13.76
C ILE A 95 -14.68 -7.37 13.19
N PRO A 96 -13.40 -7.02 13.40
CA PRO A 96 -12.89 -5.70 13.04
C PRO A 96 -12.62 -5.53 11.54
N TRP A 97 -12.45 -6.61 10.76
CA TRP A 97 -12.17 -6.61 9.32
C TRP A 97 -12.70 -7.88 8.66
N LYS A 98 -12.84 -7.85 7.33
CA LYS A 98 -13.29 -9.01 6.54
C LYS A 98 -12.12 -9.94 6.20
N ASP A 99 -11.03 -9.34 5.71
CA ASP A 99 -9.84 -10.05 5.25
C ASP A 99 -8.61 -9.65 6.07
N ILE A 100 -7.64 -10.54 6.17
CA ILE A 100 -6.35 -10.27 6.78
C ILE A 100 -5.24 -10.70 5.82
N MET A 101 -4.40 -9.74 5.44
CA MET A 101 -3.26 -9.97 4.56
C MET A 101 -2.01 -10.21 5.41
N ILE A 102 -1.52 -11.45 5.42
CA ILE A 102 -0.37 -11.85 6.23
C ILE A 102 0.90 -11.75 5.40
N SER A 103 1.82 -10.88 5.80
CA SER A 103 3.14 -10.73 5.20
C SER A 103 4.21 -11.54 5.92
N GLY A 104 5.31 -11.83 5.23
CA GLY A 104 6.57 -12.26 5.83
C GLY A 104 7.38 -11.08 6.36
N PHE A 105 8.64 -11.34 6.72
CA PHE A 105 9.59 -10.32 7.13
C PHE A 105 10.34 -9.73 5.96
N VAL A 106 10.83 -8.50 6.15
CA VAL A 106 11.92 -7.96 5.34
C VAL A 106 13.22 -8.32 6.02
N LEU A 107 14.05 -9.09 5.33
CA LEU A 107 15.33 -9.59 5.82
C LEU A 107 16.49 -8.79 5.24
N ALA A 108 17.52 -8.54 6.04
CA ALA A 108 18.78 -7.95 5.57
C ALA A 108 19.58 -8.96 4.73
N LYS A 109 19.58 -10.22 5.15
CA LYS A 109 20.21 -11.38 4.49
C LYS A 109 19.39 -12.64 4.78
N PRO A 110 19.64 -13.76 4.09
CA PRO A 110 18.98 -15.03 4.41
C PRO A 110 19.09 -15.38 5.89
N GLY A 111 17.93 -15.53 6.57
CA GLY A 111 17.85 -15.85 7.99
C GLY A 111 18.13 -14.70 8.96
N GLU A 112 18.46 -13.50 8.48
CA GLU A 112 18.79 -12.36 9.34
C GLU A 112 17.74 -11.25 9.23
N LYS A 113 16.93 -11.09 10.26
CA LYS A 113 15.95 -10.01 10.38
C LYS A 113 16.63 -8.63 10.49
N ILE A 114 16.07 -7.64 9.85
CA ILE A 114 16.45 -6.23 10.04
C ILE A 114 16.16 -5.86 11.50
N SER A 115 17.17 -5.35 12.21
CA SER A 115 17.06 -4.95 13.61
C SER A 115 17.86 -3.69 13.90
N LYS A 116 17.24 -2.71 14.56
CA LYS A 116 17.92 -1.49 15.00
C LYS A 116 19.09 -1.80 15.96
N SER A 117 18.93 -2.78 16.84
CA SER A 117 19.99 -3.18 17.81
C SER A 117 21.20 -3.81 17.11
N LYS A 118 21.01 -4.50 16.00
CA LYS A 118 22.08 -5.11 15.22
C LYS A 118 22.71 -4.15 14.20
N LYS A 119 22.11 -2.99 14.00
CA LYS A 119 22.54 -1.99 12.99
C LYS A 119 22.78 -2.61 11.60
N ASN A 120 21.99 -3.62 11.24
CA ASN A 120 22.08 -4.34 9.97
C ASN A 120 21.09 -3.83 8.91
N SER A 121 20.41 -2.72 9.19
CA SER A 121 19.69 -1.94 8.20
C SER A 121 20.64 -0.89 7.62
N ALA A 122 20.79 -0.88 6.32
CA ALA A 122 21.65 0.09 5.64
C ALA A 122 21.08 1.51 5.77
N ASP A 123 19.76 1.68 5.54
CA ASP A 123 19.09 2.97 5.56
C ASP A 123 17.72 2.86 6.24
N THR A 124 17.21 3.97 6.76
CA THR A 124 15.83 4.07 7.24
C THR A 124 14.87 4.17 6.04
N PRO A 125 13.56 3.89 6.20
CA PRO A 125 12.59 4.07 5.13
C PRO A 125 12.57 5.48 4.52
N ILE A 126 12.81 6.51 5.34
CA ILE A 126 12.87 7.92 4.89
C ILE A 126 14.10 8.14 4.00
N GLU A 127 15.28 7.72 4.45
CA GLU A 127 16.51 7.79 3.66
C GLU A 127 16.40 7.04 2.33
N LEU A 128 15.75 5.87 2.34
CA LEU A 128 15.48 5.12 1.12
C LEU A 128 14.55 5.86 0.16
N ILE A 129 13.52 6.54 0.67
CA ILE A 129 12.61 7.36 -0.14
C ILE A 129 13.36 8.54 -0.77
N GLU A 130 14.20 9.22 0.00
CA GLU A 130 15.02 10.33 -0.50
C GLU A 130 16.01 9.87 -1.58
N LYS A 131 16.65 8.72 -1.38
CA LYS A 131 17.65 8.15 -2.30
C LYS A 131 17.04 7.58 -3.59
N HIS A 132 15.89 6.91 -3.50
CA HIS A 132 15.33 6.10 -4.59
C HIS A 132 13.96 6.56 -5.10
N SER A 133 13.26 7.43 -4.41
CA SER A 133 11.87 7.86 -4.54
C SER A 133 10.85 6.91 -3.88
N ALA A 134 9.72 7.48 -3.46
CA ALA A 134 8.63 6.73 -2.85
C ALA A 134 8.08 5.64 -3.79
N ASP A 135 7.92 5.97 -5.08
CA ASP A 135 7.39 5.04 -6.07
C ASP A 135 8.31 3.83 -6.29
N ALA A 136 9.64 4.02 -6.24
CA ALA A 136 10.57 2.91 -6.36
C ALA A 136 10.45 1.94 -5.17
N ILE A 137 10.29 2.47 -3.95
CA ILE A 137 10.09 1.67 -2.73
C ILE A 137 8.75 0.91 -2.80
N ARG A 138 7.67 1.60 -3.20
CA ARG A 138 6.35 0.97 -3.35
C ARG A 138 6.37 -0.14 -4.40
N TYR A 139 6.99 0.11 -5.53
CA TYR A 139 7.13 -0.90 -6.57
C TYR A 139 7.95 -2.11 -6.11
N TRP A 140 9.05 -1.90 -5.36
CA TRP A 140 9.79 -2.98 -4.73
C TRP A 140 8.92 -3.74 -3.72
N ALA A 141 8.22 -3.04 -2.84
CA ALA A 141 7.34 -3.66 -1.84
C ALA A 141 6.24 -4.53 -2.49
N ALA A 142 5.70 -4.08 -3.64
CA ALA A 142 4.74 -4.84 -4.43
C ALA A 142 5.29 -6.14 -5.05
N ASN A 143 6.59 -6.44 -4.92
CA ASN A 143 7.16 -7.73 -5.31
C ASN A 143 7.00 -8.81 -4.24
N GLY A 144 6.65 -8.42 -3.02
CA GLY A 144 6.48 -9.34 -1.90
C GLY A 144 5.36 -10.36 -2.17
N LYS A 145 5.63 -11.61 -1.80
CA LYS A 145 4.62 -12.67 -1.80
C LYS A 145 4.08 -12.84 -0.38
N LEU A 146 2.77 -12.93 -0.24
CA LEU A 146 2.14 -13.18 1.06
C LEU A 146 2.69 -14.45 1.73
N GLY A 147 2.88 -14.39 3.04
CA GLY A 147 3.37 -15.49 3.86
C GLY A 147 4.85 -15.84 3.66
N THR A 148 5.60 -15.10 2.84
CA THR A 148 7.02 -15.36 2.58
C THR A 148 7.90 -14.18 2.93
N ASP A 149 9.11 -14.45 3.42
CA ASP A 149 10.10 -13.42 3.70
C ASP A 149 10.67 -12.84 2.41
N THR A 150 10.94 -11.54 2.43
CA THR A 150 11.48 -10.80 1.28
C THR A 150 12.83 -10.20 1.68
N PHE A 151 13.82 -10.26 0.76
CA PHE A 151 15.11 -9.63 0.99
C PHE A 151 15.11 -8.19 0.50
N PHE A 152 15.74 -7.33 1.28
CA PHE A 152 16.02 -5.98 0.81
C PHE A 152 17.13 -6.01 -0.26
N SER A 153 16.88 -5.39 -1.39
CA SER A 153 17.83 -5.34 -2.52
C SER A 153 17.87 -3.93 -3.12
N GLU A 154 19.01 -3.27 -3.00
CA GLU A 154 19.23 -1.98 -3.67
C GLU A 154 19.18 -2.08 -5.20
N ASP A 155 19.55 -3.23 -5.77
CA ASP A 155 19.53 -3.41 -7.22
C ASP A 155 18.09 -3.51 -7.75
N GLU A 156 17.18 -4.09 -7.00
CA GLU A 156 15.75 -4.05 -7.33
C GLU A 156 15.19 -2.63 -7.27
N LEU A 157 15.63 -1.80 -6.32
CA LEU A 157 15.25 -0.39 -6.29
C LEU A 157 15.77 0.39 -7.49
N LYS A 158 16.99 0.11 -7.95
CA LYS A 158 17.54 0.70 -9.20
C LYS A 158 16.72 0.28 -10.43
N ILE A 159 16.32 -1.00 -10.50
CA ILE A 159 15.45 -1.52 -11.57
C ILE A 159 14.10 -0.81 -11.53
N SER A 160 13.49 -0.69 -10.36
CA SER A 160 12.23 0.02 -10.15
C SER A 160 12.31 1.47 -10.63
N LYS A 161 13.36 2.20 -10.25
CA LYS A 161 13.59 3.58 -10.67
C LYS A 161 13.72 3.71 -12.20
N ARG A 162 14.40 2.76 -12.85
CA ARG A 162 14.53 2.74 -14.32
C ARG A 162 13.17 2.51 -14.99
N LEU A 163 12.34 1.64 -14.47
CA LEU A 163 10.99 1.42 -15.00
C LEU A 163 10.14 2.68 -14.88
N ILE A 164 10.10 3.30 -13.69
CA ILE A 164 9.36 4.54 -13.46
C ILE A 164 9.80 5.64 -14.42
N GLN A 165 11.12 5.81 -14.60
CA GLN A 165 11.66 6.78 -15.53
C GLN A 165 11.26 6.49 -16.99
N LYS A 166 11.23 5.23 -17.40
CA LYS A 166 10.80 4.84 -18.75
C LYS A 166 9.30 5.07 -18.95
N LEU A 167 8.47 4.71 -17.97
CA LEU A 167 7.04 4.97 -17.99
C LEU A 167 6.75 6.48 -18.10
N TYR A 168 7.45 7.28 -17.29
CA TYR A 168 7.32 8.74 -17.34
C TYR A 168 7.68 9.30 -18.72
N ASN A 169 8.82 8.88 -19.29
CA ASN A 169 9.26 9.35 -20.59
C ASN A 169 8.32 8.90 -21.72
N ALA A 170 7.81 7.66 -21.66
CA ALA A 170 6.84 7.15 -22.62
C ALA A 170 5.53 7.93 -22.56
N ALA A 171 5.02 8.18 -21.34
CA ALA A 171 3.82 8.98 -21.14
C ALA A 171 3.99 10.42 -21.62
N LYS A 172 5.12 11.05 -21.29
CA LYS A 172 5.45 12.41 -21.77
C LYS A 172 5.48 12.47 -23.29
N PHE A 173 6.12 11.49 -23.93
CA PHE A 173 6.15 11.40 -25.40
C PHE A 173 4.74 11.25 -25.96
N ALA A 174 3.93 10.35 -25.43
CA ALA A 174 2.56 10.14 -25.88
C ALA A 174 1.70 11.40 -25.74
N ILE A 175 1.79 12.10 -24.61
CA ILE A 175 1.06 13.36 -24.38
C ILE A 175 1.45 14.41 -25.39
N LEU A 176 2.73 14.58 -25.70
CA LEU A 176 3.21 15.53 -26.71
C LEU A 176 2.69 15.23 -28.12
N GLN A 177 2.51 13.93 -28.45
CA GLN A 177 1.92 13.53 -29.74
C GLN A 177 0.40 13.80 -29.80
N LEU A 178 -0.25 13.88 -28.63
CA LEU A 178 -1.70 14.12 -28.53
C LEU A 178 -2.09 15.60 -28.41
N ASP A 179 -1.13 16.52 -28.44
CA ASP A 179 -1.37 17.96 -28.19
C ASP A 179 -2.43 18.57 -29.14
N ASN A 180 -2.48 18.08 -30.40
CA ASN A 180 -3.47 18.50 -31.38
C ASN A 180 -4.59 17.47 -31.63
N PHE A 181 -4.70 16.45 -30.76
CA PHE A 181 -5.65 15.37 -30.97
C PHE A 181 -7.04 15.74 -30.49
N ILE A 182 -8.00 15.77 -31.43
CA ILE A 182 -9.42 15.94 -31.12
C ILE A 182 -10.02 14.55 -30.93
N LYS A 183 -10.40 14.22 -29.68
CA LYS A 183 -11.04 12.95 -29.37
C LYS A 183 -12.33 12.80 -30.19
N PRO A 184 -12.45 11.74 -31.02
CA PRO A 184 -13.69 11.50 -31.77
C PRO A 184 -14.85 11.21 -30.80
N LYS A 185 -16.07 11.60 -31.19
CA LYS A 185 -17.28 11.39 -30.41
C LYS A 185 -17.64 9.91 -30.27
N ALA A 186 -17.29 9.10 -31.26
CA ALA A 186 -17.48 7.66 -31.28
C ALA A 186 -16.18 6.97 -31.67
N TYR A 187 -15.97 5.79 -31.09
CA TYR A 187 -14.85 4.93 -31.40
C TYR A 187 -15.20 4.11 -32.64
N ASP A 188 -14.40 4.20 -33.69
CA ASP A 188 -14.56 3.43 -34.92
C ASP A 188 -13.50 2.33 -34.98
N GLU A 189 -13.91 1.09 -34.76
CA GLU A 189 -13.01 -0.07 -34.81
C GLU A 189 -12.55 -0.41 -36.24
N SER A 190 -13.23 0.11 -37.27
CA SER A 190 -12.90 -0.19 -38.67
C SER A 190 -11.57 0.39 -39.11
N ILE A 191 -11.16 1.50 -38.46
CA ILE A 191 -9.90 2.19 -38.74
C ILE A 191 -8.68 1.56 -38.09
N LEU A 192 -8.89 0.59 -37.16
CA LEU A 192 -7.82 -0.06 -36.42
C LEU A 192 -6.99 -1.00 -37.31
N LEU A 193 -5.68 -0.82 -37.27
CA LEU A 193 -4.75 -1.79 -37.84
C LEU A 193 -4.77 -3.10 -37.06
N PRO A 194 -4.37 -4.24 -37.64
CA PRO A 194 -4.27 -5.50 -36.92
C PRO A 194 -3.42 -5.41 -35.64
N VAL A 195 -2.34 -4.64 -35.65
CA VAL A 195 -1.47 -4.43 -34.50
C VAL A 195 -2.16 -3.63 -33.38
N ASP A 196 -3.01 -2.66 -33.74
CA ASP A 196 -3.77 -1.88 -32.75
C ASP A 196 -4.79 -2.78 -32.04
N ARG A 197 -5.49 -3.62 -32.80
CA ARG A 197 -6.45 -4.60 -32.23
C ARG A 197 -5.73 -5.59 -31.33
N TRP A 198 -4.56 -6.08 -31.75
CA TRP A 198 -3.74 -6.99 -30.95
C TRP A 198 -3.32 -6.37 -29.63
N ILE A 199 -2.75 -5.15 -29.63
CA ILE A 199 -2.30 -4.53 -28.36
C ILE A 199 -3.48 -4.17 -27.45
N LEU A 200 -4.62 -3.74 -28.01
CA LEU A 200 -5.85 -3.52 -27.25
C LEU A 200 -6.34 -4.77 -26.55
N GLN A 201 -6.36 -5.90 -27.26
CA GLN A 201 -6.74 -7.18 -26.70
C GLN A 201 -5.77 -7.58 -25.58
N ARG A 202 -4.44 -7.48 -25.80
CA ARG A 202 -3.43 -7.82 -24.80
C ARG A 202 -3.53 -6.96 -23.54
N VAL A 203 -3.75 -5.66 -23.69
CA VAL A 203 -3.98 -4.73 -22.57
C VAL A 203 -5.23 -5.15 -21.79
N ASN A 204 -6.32 -5.44 -22.48
CA ASN A 204 -7.57 -5.85 -21.83
C ASN A 204 -7.42 -7.19 -21.07
N GLU A 205 -6.84 -8.21 -21.70
CA GLU A 205 -6.57 -9.50 -21.05
C GLU A 205 -5.68 -9.36 -19.81
N THR A 206 -4.59 -8.59 -19.92
CA THR A 206 -3.67 -8.35 -18.80
C THR A 206 -4.35 -7.56 -17.68
N THR A 207 -5.18 -6.57 -18.03
CA THR A 207 -5.93 -5.79 -17.05
C THR A 207 -6.91 -6.66 -16.27
N LEU A 208 -7.69 -7.49 -16.94
CA LEU A 208 -8.63 -8.40 -16.29
C LEU A 208 -7.92 -9.41 -15.39
N LYS A 209 -6.79 -9.95 -15.85
CA LYS A 209 -5.96 -10.86 -15.05
C LYS A 209 -5.37 -10.18 -13.84
N ALA A 210 -4.84 -8.97 -14.00
CA ALA A 210 -4.29 -8.19 -12.90
C ALA A 210 -5.35 -7.83 -11.85
N ILE A 211 -6.56 -7.43 -12.27
CA ILE A 211 -7.68 -7.16 -11.36
C ILE A 211 -8.05 -8.42 -10.57
N ALA A 212 -8.15 -9.58 -11.22
CA ALA A 212 -8.45 -10.83 -10.53
C ALA A 212 -7.38 -11.15 -9.47
N LEU A 213 -6.10 -11.04 -9.81
CA LEU A 213 -4.98 -11.25 -8.89
C LEU A 213 -4.97 -10.24 -7.72
N LEU A 214 -5.28 -8.97 -7.98
CA LEU A 214 -5.38 -7.95 -6.93
C LEU A 214 -6.54 -8.22 -5.97
N ASN A 215 -7.68 -8.71 -6.49
CA ASN A 215 -8.82 -9.11 -5.64
C ASN A 215 -8.47 -10.29 -4.72
N ASP A 216 -7.55 -11.15 -5.15
CA ASP A 216 -7.02 -12.27 -4.36
C ASP A 216 -5.78 -11.88 -3.52
N TYR A 217 -5.45 -10.58 -3.45
CA TYR A 217 -4.25 -10.04 -2.77
C TYR A 217 -2.90 -10.55 -3.31
N GLU A 218 -2.87 -11.13 -4.53
CA GLU A 218 -1.67 -11.60 -5.21
C GLU A 218 -0.93 -10.46 -5.95
N ILE A 219 -0.57 -9.42 -5.19
CA ILE A 219 -0.03 -8.15 -5.71
C ILE A 219 1.24 -8.38 -6.54
N GLY A 220 2.14 -9.26 -6.08
CA GLY A 220 3.38 -9.57 -6.79
C GLY A 220 3.15 -10.21 -8.15
N GLN A 221 2.14 -11.09 -8.26
CA GLN A 221 1.79 -11.71 -9.54
C GLN A 221 1.11 -10.71 -10.47
N ALA A 222 0.19 -9.88 -9.95
CA ALA A 222 -0.44 -8.81 -10.74
C ALA A 222 0.60 -7.86 -11.32
N ARG A 223 1.57 -7.42 -10.51
CA ARG A 223 2.70 -6.61 -10.96
C ARG A 223 3.48 -7.31 -12.08
N HIS A 224 3.80 -8.60 -11.93
CA HIS A 224 4.56 -9.37 -12.90
C HIS A 224 3.86 -9.45 -14.27
N GLU A 225 2.54 -9.65 -14.29
CA GLU A 225 1.75 -9.67 -15.53
C GLU A 225 1.84 -8.33 -16.26
N ILE A 226 1.76 -7.24 -15.53
CA ILE A 226 1.84 -5.89 -16.07
C ILE A 226 3.25 -5.57 -16.58
N ASP A 227 4.29 -5.98 -15.84
CA ASP A 227 5.68 -5.84 -16.26
C ASP A 227 5.95 -6.60 -17.57
N ASN A 228 5.40 -7.81 -17.70
CA ASN A 228 5.53 -8.60 -18.93
C ASN A 228 4.90 -7.90 -20.13
N LEU A 229 3.69 -7.38 -19.96
CA LEU A 229 3.04 -6.59 -21.02
C LEU A 229 3.90 -5.38 -21.40
N PHE A 230 4.36 -4.60 -20.42
CA PHE A 230 5.16 -3.40 -20.68
C PHE A 230 6.49 -3.72 -21.38
N TRP A 231 7.29 -4.63 -20.80
CA TRP A 231 8.64 -4.87 -21.27
C TRP A 231 8.72 -5.72 -22.54
N LYS A 232 7.89 -6.76 -22.63
CA LYS A 232 8.00 -7.74 -23.72
C LYS A 232 7.13 -7.38 -24.91
N GLU A 233 5.96 -6.85 -24.67
CA GLU A 233 4.99 -6.63 -25.73
C GLU A 233 4.94 -5.17 -26.16
N ALA A 234 4.58 -4.25 -25.23
CA ALA A 234 4.39 -2.86 -25.60
C ALA A 234 5.70 -2.14 -25.95
N TRP A 235 6.78 -2.34 -25.16
CA TRP A 235 8.06 -1.68 -25.41
C TRP A 235 8.73 -2.17 -26.68
N ASN A 236 8.76 -3.47 -26.94
CA ASN A 236 9.36 -4.01 -28.16
C ASN A 236 8.59 -3.58 -29.40
N THR A 237 7.28 -3.55 -29.35
CA THR A 237 6.43 -3.09 -30.44
C THR A 237 6.71 -1.61 -30.77
N THR A 238 6.74 -0.72 -29.76
CA THR A 238 7.07 0.70 -29.95
C THR A 238 8.51 0.92 -30.44
N THR A 239 9.46 0.09 -30.03
CA THR A 239 10.87 0.17 -30.52
C THR A 239 10.96 -0.23 -31.97
N VAL A 240 10.23 -1.27 -32.42
CA VAL A 240 10.14 -1.67 -33.84
C VAL A 240 9.55 -0.55 -34.70
N PHE A 241 8.51 0.13 -34.21
CA PHE A 241 7.93 1.29 -34.91
C PHE A 241 8.88 2.50 -34.98
N ARG A 242 9.74 2.69 -33.99
CA ARG A 242 10.70 3.81 -33.93
C ARG A 242 11.90 3.65 -34.87
N THR A 243 12.29 2.40 -35.18
CA THR A 243 13.45 2.11 -36.05
C THR A 243 13.13 2.14 -37.55
N ASN A 244 11.86 2.09 -37.93
CA ASN A 244 11.41 2.20 -39.31
C ASN A 244 10.95 3.62 -39.62
N SER A 245 11.87 4.45 -40.18
CA SER A 245 11.63 5.85 -40.52
C SER A 245 10.44 6.08 -41.50
N ASN A 246 10.02 5.06 -42.23
CA ASN A 246 8.82 5.07 -43.07
C ASN A 246 7.52 4.90 -42.28
N LEU A 247 7.58 4.48 -41.01
CA LEU A 247 6.43 4.31 -40.12
C LEU A 247 6.13 5.56 -39.30
N LEU A 248 7.01 6.59 -39.29
CA LEU A 248 6.69 7.89 -38.69
C LEU A 248 5.56 8.61 -39.42
N GLN A 249 5.35 8.30 -40.73
CA GLN A 249 4.20 8.76 -41.47
C GLN A 249 2.91 8.04 -41.06
N PHE A 250 3.02 6.78 -40.62
CA PHE A 250 1.91 6.00 -40.03
C PHE A 250 1.66 6.28 -38.55
N ALA A 251 2.62 6.81 -37.81
CA ALA A 251 2.41 7.22 -36.40
C ALA A 251 1.42 8.38 -36.26
N GLY A 252 1.23 9.17 -37.35
CA GLY A 252 0.14 10.17 -37.43
C GLY A 252 -1.24 9.51 -37.44
N ASP A 253 -1.36 8.30 -38.01
CA ASP A 253 -2.63 7.57 -38.11
C ASP A 253 -2.85 6.59 -36.94
N SER A 254 -1.80 6.17 -36.24
CA SER A 254 -1.88 5.31 -35.03
C SER A 254 -2.07 6.12 -33.74
N GLN A 255 -2.95 7.10 -33.78
CA GLN A 255 -3.33 7.92 -32.62
C GLN A 255 -3.84 7.10 -31.42
N ILE A 256 -4.30 5.88 -31.68
CA ILE A 256 -4.88 4.97 -30.69
C ILE A 256 -3.81 4.37 -29.79
N VAL A 257 -2.63 4.01 -30.30
CA VAL A 257 -1.51 3.51 -29.50
C VAL A 257 -1.07 4.56 -28.47
N CYS A 258 -1.01 5.83 -28.89
CA CYS A 258 -0.71 6.96 -28.00
C CYS A 258 -1.82 7.17 -26.95
N HIS A 259 -3.09 7.01 -27.36
CA HIS A 259 -4.24 7.14 -26.45
C HIS A 259 -4.31 6.02 -25.42
N LEU A 260 -3.95 4.80 -25.80
CA LEU A 260 -3.88 3.67 -24.92
C LEU A 260 -2.75 3.78 -23.89
N TYR A 261 -1.59 4.31 -24.27
CA TYR A 261 -0.52 4.62 -23.32
C TYR A 261 -0.96 5.67 -22.29
N ALA A 262 -1.66 6.73 -22.73
CA ALA A 262 -2.18 7.75 -21.84
C ALA A 262 -3.32 7.22 -20.95
N LEU A 263 -4.21 6.39 -21.49
CA LEU A 263 -5.32 5.76 -20.74
C LEU A 263 -4.81 4.70 -19.78
N HIS A 264 -3.87 3.87 -20.21
CA HIS A 264 -3.23 2.84 -19.39
C HIS A 264 -2.45 3.47 -18.23
N TYR A 265 -1.69 4.53 -18.49
CA TYR A 265 -1.01 5.31 -17.47
C TYR A 265 -1.98 5.92 -16.46
N ARG A 266 -3.12 6.44 -16.89
CA ARG A 266 -4.14 7.05 -16.03
C ARG A 266 -4.88 5.99 -15.19
N ILE A 267 -5.21 4.84 -15.76
CA ILE A 267 -5.89 3.74 -15.05
C ILE A 267 -4.90 3.04 -14.10
N TYR A 268 -3.68 2.81 -14.56
CA TYR A 268 -2.65 2.09 -13.82
C TYR A 268 -2.14 2.88 -12.63
N LEU A 269 -1.74 4.15 -12.81
CA LEU A 269 -1.27 4.98 -11.71
C LEU A 269 -2.40 5.39 -10.78
N SER A 270 -3.57 5.79 -11.27
CA SER A 270 -4.63 6.25 -10.39
C SER A 270 -5.23 5.14 -9.54
N ARG A 271 -5.46 3.92 -10.08
CA ARG A 271 -5.95 2.79 -9.29
C ARG A 271 -4.86 2.10 -8.50
N PHE A 272 -3.74 1.75 -9.10
CA PHE A 272 -2.64 1.09 -8.40
C PHE A 272 -2.06 1.96 -7.28
N LEU A 273 -1.98 3.28 -7.45
CA LEU A 273 -1.49 4.22 -6.44
C LEU A 273 -2.56 4.64 -5.42
N SER A 274 -3.85 4.50 -5.72
CA SER A 274 -4.93 4.82 -4.78
C SER A 274 -5.33 3.65 -3.88
N GLU A 275 -5.01 2.41 -4.27
CA GLU A 275 -5.37 1.20 -3.53
C GLU A 275 -4.20 0.61 -2.70
N ILE A 276 -2.98 1.17 -2.81
CA ILE A 276 -1.83 0.90 -1.94
C ILE A 276 -1.56 2.11 -1.06
#